data_00061d4e53a3283ce8e5ab74ab2b89e7
#
_entry.id   00061d4e53a3283ce8e5ab74ab2b89e7
#
_cell.length_a   1.000
_cell.length_b   1.000
_cell.length_c   1.000
_cell.angle_alpha   90.00
_cell.angle_beta   90.00
_cell.angle_gamma   90.00
#
_symmetry.space_group_name_H-M   'P 1'
#
loop_
_entity.id
_entity.type
_entity.pdbx_description
1 polymer ?
#
loop_
_entity_poly.entity_id
_entity_poly.type
_entity_poly.pdbx_seq_one_letter_code
_entity_poly.pdbx_strand_id
1 'polypeptide(L)'
;ELANELNTSIALKIDYTELNKLRAQVKNDITEKLFWIRSNQPISLEFLFTIIPFLSNEITSIGQKFYSDEFLENTLNTILNVSPLWLLAFLIIYLRKYLNRVENRLAMRLDHKNDRIWVTPLAILVSILSQLPKMIWRIVLGAIFIILLLSDSSSQQKVIFMLSLHIAVFVFCLEILKPNSLAQRHFSIPPAELEQKRAIMSKIWFAAIPVLIIANIAEIDAANIYYDILGYLIVVISSLALAILS
;
A
#
# COMPACT_ATOMS: atom_id res chain seq x y z
N GLU A 1 -28.97 26.21 40.38
CA GLU A 1 -27.59 26.35 39.90
C GLU A 1 -27.14 25.15 39.07
N LEU A 2 -27.19 23.95 39.61
CA LEU A 2 -26.81 22.67 38.95
C LEU A 2 -27.60 22.41 37.67
N ALA A 3 -28.90 22.73 37.62
CA ALA A 3 -29.72 22.51 36.40
C ALA A 3 -29.33 23.48 35.25
N ASN A 4 -28.90 24.70 35.57
CA ASN A 4 -28.41 25.63 34.55
C ASN A 4 -27.02 25.24 34.01
N GLU A 5 -26.14 24.73 34.86
CA GLU A 5 -24.83 24.22 34.45
C GLU A 5 -25.00 22.96 33.58
N LEU A 6 -25.93 22.08 33.90
CA LEU A 6 -26.23 20.90 33.09
C LEU A 6 -26.77 21.30 31.72
N ASN A 7 -27.70 22.25 31.64
CA ASN A 7 -28.25 22.70 30.38
C ASN A 7 -27.21 23.43 29.51
N THR A 8 -26.31 24.21 30.08
CA THR A 8 -25.21 24.84 29.35
C THR A 8 -24.22 23.80 28.85
N SER A 9 -23.91 22.76 29.64
CA SER A 9 -23.02 21.64 29.23
C SER A 9 -23.64 20.84 28.10
N ILE A 10 -24.95 20.58 28.11
CA ILE A 10 -25.65 19.86 27.04
C ILE A 10 -25.67 20.75 25.77
N ALA A 11 -25.97 22.02 25.86
CA ALA A 11 -25.93 22.95 24.71
C ALA A 11 -24.54 22.98 24.07
N LEU A 12 -23.48 23.11 24.87
CA LEU A 12 -22.09 23.09 24.41
C LEU A 12 -21.71 21.80 23.70
N LYS A 13 -22.21 20.67 24.18
CA LYS A 13 -21.99 19.37 23.57
C LYS A 13 -22.71 19.24 22.22
N ILE A 14 -23.91 19.78 22.09
CA ILE A 14 -24.66 19.82 20.83
C ILE A 14 -23.94 20.71 19.83
N ASP A 15 -23.53 21.91 20.22
CA ASP A 15 -22.79 22.83 19.35
C ASP A 15 -21.47 22.20 18.88
N TYR A 16 -20.75 21.52 19.76
CA TYR A 16 -19.51 20.83 19.41
C TYR A 16 -19.74 19.70 18.39
N THR A 17 -20.82 18.93 18.52
CA THR A 17 -21.19 17.88 17.58
C THR A 17 -21.61 18.45 16.22
N GLU A 18 -22.35 19.55 16.20
CA GLU A 18 -22.72 20.24 14.95
C GLU A 18 -21.50 20.85 14.26
N LEU A 19 -20.60 21.46 15.02
CA LEU A 19 -19.35 22.02 14.49
C LEU A 19 -18.45 20.96 13.86
N ASN A 20 -18.35 19.80 14.48
CA ASN A 20 -17.61 18.65 13.90
C ASN A 20 -18.29 18.11 12.63
N LYS A 21 -19.62 18.08 12.59
CA LYS A 21 -20.38 17.67 11.41
C LYS A 21 -20.21 18.67 10.26
N LEU A 22 -20.29 19.95 10.53
CA LEU A 22 -20.03 21.03 9.57
C LEU A 22 -18.58 20.98 9.05
N ARG A 23 -17.62 20.78 9.95
CA ARG A 23 -16.20 20.61 9.56
C ARG A 23 -16.00 19.42 8.62
N ALA A 24 -16.66 18.29 8.89
CA ALA A 24 -16.59 17.11 8.04
C ALA A 24 -17.26 17.36 6.67
N GLN A 25 -18.41 18.05 6.64
CA GLN A 25 -19.08 18.43 5.40
C GLN A 25 -18.23 19.39 4.56
N VAL A 26 -17.71 20.46 5.17
CA VAL A 26 -16.83 21.43 4.50
C VAL A 26 -15.57 20.74 3.97
N LYS A 27 -14.97 19.84 4.74
CA LYS A 27 -13.81 19.06 4.29
C LYS A 27 -14.15 18.21 3.08
N ASN A 28 -15.30 17.52 3.07
CA ASN A 28 -15.74 16.71 1.95
C ASN A 28 -16.04 17.57 0.71
N ASP A 29 -16.77 18.69 0.89
CA ASP A 29 -17.08 19.62 -0.20
C ASP A 29 -15.82 20.25 -0.80
N ILE A 30 -14.84 20.58 0.04
CA ILE A 30 -13.55 21.10 -0.42
C ILE A 30 -12.79 20.00 -1.18
N THR A 31 -12.77 18.78 -0.67
CA THR A 31 -12.08 17.65 -1.33
C THR A 31 -12.72 17.34 -2.68
N GLU A 32 -14.04 17.33 -2.77
CA GLU A 32 -14.77 17.12 -4.02
C GLU A 32 -14.54 18.25 -5.03
N LYS A 33 -14.56 19.51 -4.57
CA LYS A 33 -14.30 20.68 -5.42
C LYS A 33 -12.83 20.79 -5.85
N LEU A 34 -11.90 20.43 -4.97
CA LEU A 34 -10.46 20.39 -5.31
C LEU A 34 -10.14 19.35 -6.36
N PHE A 35 -10.89 18.27 -6.43
CA PHE A 35 -10.73 17.27 -7.49
C PHE A 35 -11.00 17.85 -8.90
N TRP A 36 -11.90 18.84 -9.01
CA TRP A 36 -12.26 19.51 -10.27
C TRP A 36 -11.53 20.83 -10.51
N ILE A 37 -10.95 21.43 -9.48
CA ILE A 37 -10.15 22.65 -9.64
C ILE A 37 -8.76 22.20 -10.09
N ARG A 38 -8.33 22.69 -11.24
CA ARG A 38 -6.93 22.61 -11.67
C ARG A 38 -6.05 23.28 -10.60
N SER A 39 -5.66 22.51 -9.60
CA SER A 39 -4.84 22.99 -8.47
C SER A 39 -3.40 23.28 -8.87
N ASN A 40 -3.03 22.95 -10.10
CA ASN A 40 -1.65 22.99 -10.54
C ASN A 40 -1.46 24.05 -11.61
N GLN A 41 -0.42 24.81 -11.44
CA GLN A 41 0.09 25.67 -12.50
C GLN A 41 0.39 24.79 -13.73
N PRO A 42 0.05 25.26 -14.96
CA PRO A 42 0.39 24.51 -16.15
C PRO A 42 1.90 24.26 -16.17
N ILE A 43 2.30 23.06 -16.56
CA ILE A 43 3.71 22.72 -16.74
C ILE A 43 4.27 23.69 -17.79
N SER A 44 4.99 24.71 -17.32
CA SER A 44 5.64 25.73 -18.15
C SER A 44 7.07 25.28 -18.47
N LEU A 45 7.68 25.88 -19.48
CA LEU A 45 9.10 25.64 -19.79
C LEU A 45 9.99 26.04 -18.59
N GLU A 46 9.60 27.07 -17.84
CA GLU A 46 10.28 27.46 -16.60
C GLU A 46 10.30 26.36 -15.55
N PHE A 47 9.22 25.55 -15.47
CA PHE A 47 9.16 24.40 -14.60
C PHE A 47 10.29 23.40 -14.91
N LEU A 48 10.63 23.16 -16.18
CA LEU A 48 11.71 22.26 -16.55
C LEU A 48 13.07 22.76 -16.07
N PHE A 49 13.30 24.06 -16.07
CA PHE A 49 14.54 24.66 -15.56
C PHE A 49 14.63 24.68 -14.04
N THR A 50 13.51 24.74 -13.35
CA THR A 50 13.44 24.68 -11.88
C THR A 50 13.52 23.25 -11.32
N ILE A 51 13.20 22.23 -12.12
CA ILE A 51 13.26 20.82 -11.72
C ILE A 51 14.66 20.41 -11.27
N ILE A 52 15.71 20.79 -12.01
CA ILE A 52 17.07 20.31 -11.74
C ILE A 52 17.59 20.78 -10.37
N PRO A 53 17.57 22.09 -10.03
CA PRO A 53 18.00 22.55 -8.72
C PRO A 53 17.08 22.04 -7.61
N PHE A 54 15.78 21.91 -7.85
CA PHE A 54 14.85 21.38 -6.89
C PHE A 54 15.13 19.90 -6.59
N LEU A 55 15.30 19.06 -7.61
CA LEU A 55 15.68 17.65 -7.44
C LEU A 55 16.99 17.50 -6.67
N SER A 56 17.99 18.35 -6.97
CA SER A 56 19.25 18.33 -6.25
C SER A 56 19.07 18.62 -4.77
N ASN A 57 18.24 19.62 -4.42
CA ASN A 57 17.92 19.97 -3.04
C ASN A 57 17.13 18.88 -2.34
N GLU A 58 16.11 18.29 -3.01
CA GLU A 58 15.30 17.21 -2.45
C GLU A 58 16.13 15.93 -2.23
N ILE A 59 16.96 15.54 -3.19
CA ILE A 59 17.87 14.40 -3.04
C ILE A 59 18.83 14.63 -1.87
N THR A 60 19.32 15.86 -1.72
CA THR A 60 20.20 16.21 -0.61
C THR A 60 19.46 16.16 0.73
N SER A 61 18.21 16.67 0.79
CA SER A 61 17.39 16.64 1.99
C SER A 61 16.99 15.20 2.39
N ILE A 62 16.63 14.37 1.42
CA ILE A 62 16.37 12.93 1.62
C ILE A 62 17.65 12.24 2.11
N GLY A 63 18.80 12.57 1.50
CA GLY A 63 20.10 12.06 1.94
C GLY A 63 20.41 12.43 3.39
N GLN A 64 20.15 13.67 3.79
CA GLN A 64 20.34 14.13 5.18
C GLN A 64 19.38 13.43 6.15
N LYS A 65 18.11 13.27 5.77
CA LYS A 65 17.14 12.49 6.56
C LYS A 65 17.58 11.03 6.74
N PHE A 66 18.13 10.41 5.69
CA PHE A 66 18.62 9.03 5.75
C PHE A 66 19.75 8.83 6.78
N TYR A 67 20.58 9.84 6.98
CA TYR A 67 21.67 9.82 7.97
C TYR A 67 21.28 10.41 9.33
N SER A 68 20.01 10.81 9.51
CA SER A 68 19.56 11.34 10.80
C SER A 68 19.30 10.23 11.81
N ASP A 69 19.56 10.51 13.09
CA ASP A 69 19.27 9.59 14.19
C ASP A 69 17.76 9.26 14.26
N GLU A 70 16.92 10.25 13.94
CA GLU A 70 15.45 10.08 13.89
C GLU A 70 15.02 9.05 12.84
N PHE A 71 15.66 9.05 11.66
CA PHE A 71 15.37 8.03 10.63
C PHE A 71 15.78 6.64 11.10
N LEU A 72 16.94 6.51 11.73
CA LEU A 72 17.42 5.23 12.27
C LEU A 72 16.48 4.71 13.36
N GLU A 73 16.05 5.57 14.28
CA GLU A 73 15.11 5.23 15.35
C GLU A 73 13.75 4.81 14.78
N ASN A 74 13.17 5.59 13.87
CA ASN A 74 11.91 5.27 13.23
C ASN A 74 11.98 3.97 12.41
N THR A 75 13.09 3.72 11.73
CA THR A 75 13.31 2.48 10.98
C THR A 75 13.44 1.28 11.92
N LEU A 76 14.20 1.39 13.01
CA LEU A 76 14.33 0.35 14.03
C LEU A 76 12.99 0.05 14.69
N ASN A 77 12.23 1.08 15.07
CA ASN A 77 10.90 0.92 15.64
C ASN A 77 9.94 0.24 14.66
N THR A 78 10.00 0.58 13.38
CA THR A 78 9.20 -0.08 12.34
C THR A 78 9.58 -1.55 12.21
N ILE A 79 10.87 -1.88 12.16
CA ILE A 79 11.36 -3.27 12.10
C ILE A 79 10.94 -4.05 13.34
N LEU A 80 11.02 -3.45 14.53
CA LEU A 80 10.60 -4.08 15.78
C LEU A 80 9.09 -4.31 15.82
N ASN A 81 8.28 -3.36 15.38
CA ASN A 81 6.83 -3.49 15.32
C ASN A 81 6.38 -4.58 14.33
N VAL A 82 7.15 -4.81 13.27
CA VAL A 82 6.93 -5.87 12.27
C VAL A 82 7.60 -7.19 12.69
N SER A 83 8.31 -7.23 13.83
CA SER A 83 9.05 -8.42 14.29
C SER A 83 8.21 -9.71 14.38
N PRO A 84 6.92 -9.72 14.82
CA PRO A 84 6.10 -10.92 14.80
C PRO A 84 5.92 -11.50 13.38
N LEU A 85 5.82 -10.62 12.37
CA LEU A 85 5.72 -11.05 10.97
C LEU A 85 7.04 -11.62 10.46
N TRP A 86 8.19 -11.09 10.90
CA TRP A 86 9.49 -11.66 10.59
C TRP A 86 9.66 -13.07 11.16
N LEU A 87 9.29 -13.26 12.43
CA LEU A 87 9.32 -14.58 13.08
C LEU A 87 8.42 -15.57 12.33
N LEU A 88 7.21 -15.13 11.93
CA LEU A 88 6.31 -15.94 11.11
C LEU A 88 6.91 -16.25 9.74
N ALA A 89 7.55 -15.28 9.09
CA ALA A 89 8.22 -15.50 7.81
C ALA A 89 9.36 -16.52 7.91
N PHE A 90 10.19 -16.42 8.95
CA PHE A 90 11.26 -17.40 9.21
C PHE A 90 10.70 -18.79 9.47
N LEU A 91 9.63 -18.90 10.27
CA LEU A 91 8.93 -20.15 10.51
C LEU A 91 8.40 -20.77 9.21
N ILE A 92 7.82 -19.95 8.33
CA ILE A 92 7.31 -20.40 7.03
C ILE A 92 8.45 -20.84 6.10
N ILE A 93 9.59 -20.13 6.09
CA ILE A 93 10.77 -20.57 5.33
C ILE A 93 11.22 -21.94 5.82
N TYR A 94 11.27 -22.15 7.11
CA TYR A 94 11.63 -23.44 7.71
C TYR A 94 10.62 -24.53 7.33
N LEU A 95 9.33 -24.22 7.39
CA LEU A 95 8.23 -25.12 7.05
C LEU A 95 7.96 -25.23 5.53
N ARG A 96 8.71 -24.55 4.68
CA ARG A 96 8.47 -24.45 3.24
C ARG A 96 8.29 -25.83 2.57
N LYS A 97 9.12 -26.81 2.94
CA LYS A 97 9.00 -28.18 2.40
C LYS A 97 7.67 -28.85 2.77
N TYR A 98 7.17 -28.57 3.97
CA TYR A 98 5.90 -29.08 4.44
C TYR A 98 4.73 -28.36 3.76
N LEU A 99 4.77 -27.05 3.67
CA LEU A 99 3.76 -26.22 2.99
C LEU A 99 3.62 -26.62 1.52
N ASN A 100 4.72 -26.81 0.80
CA ASN A 100 4.68 -27.27 -0.59
C ASN A 100 4.04 -28.66 -0.74
N ARG A 101 4.26 -29.56 0.21
CA ARG A 101 3.58 -30.88 0.21
C ARG A 101 2.08 -30.75 0.47
N VAL A 102 1.69 -29.89 1.40
CA VAL A 102 0.27 -29.63 1.71
C VAL A 102 -0.39 -28.96 0.50
N GLU A 103 0.25 -27.97 -0.10
CA GLU A 103 -0.21 -27.29 -1.29
C GLU A 103 -0.46 -28.29 -2.45
N ASN A 104 0.49 -29.16 -2.72
CA ASN A 104 0.34 -30.18 -3.76
C ASN A 104 -0.79 -31.20 -3.46
N ARG A 105 -0.97 -31.58 -2.20
CA ARG A 105 -2.09 -32.46 -1.79
C ARG A 105 -3.45 -31.77 -1.94
N LEU A 106 -3.53 -30.50 -1.53
CA LEU A 106 -4.75 -29.70 -1.71
C LEU A 106 -5.03 -29.48 -3.19
N ALA A 107 -3.96 -29.22 -3.96
CA ALA A 107 -4.02 -29.07 -5.40
C ALA A 107 -4.63 -30.31 -6.08
N MET A 108 -4.22 -31.52 -5.72
CA MET A 108 -4.81 -32.76 -6.24
C MET A 108 -6.27 -32.99 -5.85
N ARG A 109 -6.70 -32.44 -4.71
CA ARG A 109 -8.10 -32.55 -4.26
C ARG A 109 -9.03 -31.57 -4.96
N LEU A 110 -8.53 -30.46 -5.47
CA LEU A 110 -9.30 -29.48 -6.25
C LEU A 110 -9.80 -30.04 -7.60
N ASP A 111 -9.17 -31.11 -8.13
CA ASP A 111 -9.59 -31.76 -9.40
C ASP A 111 -10.78 -32.70 -9.24
N HIS A 112 -11.26 -32.96 -8.04
CA HIS A 112 -12.35 -33.91 -7.81
C HIS A 112 -13.72 -33.21 -7.86
N LYS A 113 -14.68 -33.79 -8.58
CA LYS A 113 -16.08 -33.32 -8.70
C LYS A 113 -16.83 -33.14 -7.35
N ASN A 114 -16.26 -33.65 -6.27
CA ASN A 114 -16.80 -33.55 -4.88
C ASN A 114 -15.95 -32.64 -4.00
N ASP A 115 -15.54 -31.47 -4.49
CA ASP A 115 -14.79 -30.52 -3.70
C ASP A 115 -15.62 -30.07 -2.48
N ARG A 116 -15.04 -30.29 -1.29
CA ARG A 116 -15.56 -29.70 -0.07
C ARG A 116 -15.33 -28.19 -0.14
N ILE A 117 -16.34 -27.40 0.19
CA ILE A 117 -16.32 -25.93 0.19
C ILE A 117 -15.06 -25.33 0.83
N TRP A 118 -14.48 -26.04 1.81
CA TRP A 118 -13.27 -25.57 2.54
C TRP A 118 -11.93 -25.84 1.86
N VAL A 119 -11.88 -26.70 0.85
CA VAL A 119 -10.60 -27.07 0.20
C VAL A 119 -10.03 -25.90 -0.59
N THR A 120 -10.86 -25.19 -1.31
CA THR A 120 -10.45 -24.02 -2.12
C THR A 120 -9.92 -22.87 -1.24
N PRO A 121 -10.64 -22.39 -0.19
CA PRO A 121 -10.11 -21.35 0.70
C PRO A 121 -8.82 -21.77 1.40
N LEU A 122 -8.71 -23.04 1.82
CA LEU A 122 -7.53 -23.56 2.47
C LEU A 122 -6.32 -23.60 1.52
N ALA A 123 -6.53 -24.00 0.26
CA ALA A 123 -5.48 -24.00 -0.75
C ALA A 123 -4.96 -22.57 -1.02
N ILE A 124 -5.86 -21.59 -1.14
CA ILE A 124 -5.50 -20.19 -1.31
C ILE A 124 -4.71 -19.69 -0.10
N LEU A 125 -5.17 -19.99 1.12
CA LEU A 125 -4.51 -19.58 2.36
C LEU A 125 -3.10 -20.14 2.46
N VAL A 126 -2.90 -21.44 2.18
CA VAL A 126 -1.58 -22.09 2.19
C VAL A 126 -0.66 -21.45 1.14
N SER A 127 -1.19 -21.16 -0.04
CA SER A 127 -0.43 -20.50 -1.11
C SER A 127 -0.03 -19.08 -0.74
N ILE A 128 -0.94 -18.28 -0.15
CA ILE A 128 -0.63 -16.94 0.36
C ILE A 128 0.44 -17.02 1.45
N LEU A 129 0.29 -17.96 2.39
CA LEU A 129 1.24 -18.17 3.48
C LEU A 129 2.65 -18.47 2.94
N SER A 130 2.77 -19.25 1.88
CA SER A 130 4.06 -19.56 1.25
C SER A 130 4.78 -18.34 0.66
N GLN A 131 4.04 -17.26 0.34
CA GLN A 131 4.56 -16.01 -0.20
C GLN A 131 4.81 -14.93 0.88
N LEU A 132 4.44 -15.19 2.12
CA LEU A 132 4.58 -14.23 3.23
C LEU A 132 5.97 -13.59 3.33
N PRO A 133 7.11 -14.32 3.19
CA PRO A 133 8.43 -13.70 3.25
C PRO A 133 8.65 -12.61 2.20
N LYS A 134 8.16 -12.83 0.97
CA LYS A 134 8.25 -11.84 -0.11
C LYS A 134 7.35 -10.64 0.13
N MET A 135 6.17 -10.88 0.72
CA MET A 135 5.23 -9.84 1.10
C MET A 135 5.84 -8.91 2.17
N ILE A 136 6.42 -9.49 3.23
CA ILE A 136 7.07 -8.72 4.30
C ILE A 136 8.20 -7.86 3.73
N TRP A 137 9.04 -8.41 2.87
CA TRP A 137 10.13 -7.66 2.25
C TRP A 137 9.62 -6.43 1.47
N ARG A 138 8.54 -6.58 0.72
CA ARG A 138 7.91 -5.46 0.00
C ARG A 138 7.34 -4.40 0.94
N ILE A 139 6.71 -4.83 2.05
CA ILE A 139 6.20 -3.92 3.07
C ILE A 139 7.34 -3.13 3.70
N VAL A 140 8.44 -3.78 4.03
CA VAL A 140 9.61 -3.11 4.63
C VAL A 140 10.23 -2.08 3.68
N LEU A 141 10.42 -2.44 2.42
CA LEU A 141 10.92 -1.48 1.41
C LEU A 141 9.98 -0.28 1.24
N GLY A 142 8.67 -0.55 1.18
CA GLY A 142 7.68 0.52 1.12
C GLY A 142 7.67 1.39 2.38
N ALA A 143 7.81 0.79 3.57
CA ALA A 143 7.87 1.50 4.84
C ALA A 143 9.10 2.43 4.92
N ILE A 144 10.28 1.97 4.51
CA ILE A 144 11.49 2.81 4.44
C ILE A 144 11.23 4.04 3.56
N PHE A 145 10.62 3.84 2.39
CA PHE A 145 10.29 4.94 1.48
C PHE A 145 9.28 5.92 2.09
N ILE A 146 8.27 5.43 2.80
CA ILE A 146 7.27 6.25 3.48
C ILE A 146 7.89 7.06 4.62
N ILE A 147 8.81 6.46 5.40
CA ILE A 147 9.51 7.14 6.49
C ILE A 147 10.37 8.30 5.95
N LEU A 148 10.97 8.13 4.77
CA LEU A 148 11.75 9.21 4.13
C LEU A 148 10.88 10.36 3.63
N LEU A 149 9.65 10.08 3.19
CA LEU A 149 8.75 11.09 2.61
C LEU A 149 7.95 11.85 3.67
N LEU A 150 7.55 11.20 4.76
CA LEU A 150 6.68 11.77 5.78
C LEU A 150 7.48 12.04 7.06
N SER A 151 7.23 13.21 7.67
CA SER A 151 7.79 13.57 8.96
C SER A 151 6.92 13.15 10.15
N ASP A 152 5.60 12.96 9.94
CA ASP A 152 4.68 12.59 11.01
C ASP A 152 4.53 11.07 11.16
N SER A 153 4.90 10.55 12.33
CA SER A 153 4.86 9.12 12.64
C SER A 153 3.44 8.52 12.59
N SER A 154 2.42 9.28 12.94
CA SER A 154 1.03 8.81 12.92
C SER A 154 0.53 8.60 11.49
N SER A 155 0.88 9.49 10.59
CA SER A 155 0.59 9.40 9.17
C SER A 155 1.38 8.28 8.50
N GLN A 156 2.65 8.09 8.87
CA GLN A 156 3.47 6.98 8.41
C GLN A 156 2.81 5.62 8.70
N GLN A 157 2.35 5.40 9.92
CA GLN A 157 1.71 4.15 10.32
C GLN A 157 0.44 3.86 9.51
N LYS A 158 -0.39 4.87 9.25
CA LYS A 158 -1.60 4.73 8.43
C LYS A 158 -1.27 4.33 6.99
N VAL A 159 -0.29 5.00 6.37
CA VAL A 159 0.13 4.70 4.99
C VAL A 159 0.74 3.30 4.90
N ILE A 160 1.57 2.90 5.87
CA ILE A 160 2.17 1.56 5.93
C ILE A 160 1.07 0.49 6.05
N PHE A 161 0.06 0.72 6.88
CA PHE A 161 -1.08 -0.18 7.01
C PHE A 161 -1.86 -0.32 5.69
N MET A 162 -2.21 0.78 5.05
CA MET A 162 -2.91 0.78 3.75
C MET A 162 -2.08 0.10 2.66
N LEU A 163 -0.78 0.40 2.58
CA LEU A 163 0.13 -0.27 1.67
C LEU A 163 0.18 -1.78 1.91
N SER A 164 0.20 -2.20 3.17
CA SER A 164 0.20 -3.62 3.54
C SER A 164 -1.05 -4.33 3.04
N LEU A 165 -2.21 -3.68 3.13
CA LEU A 165 -3.48 -4.20 2.61
C LEU A 165 -3.43 -4.36 1.08
N HIS A 166 -2.94 -3.35 0.36
CA HIS A 166 -2.78 -3.42 -1.10
C HIS A 166 -1.83 -4.55 -1.51
N ILE A 167 -0.71 -4.70 -0.79
CA ILE A 167 0.24 -5.81 -1.02
C ILE A 167 -0.43 -7.16 -0.77
N ALA A 168 -1.26 -7.28 0.26
CA ALA A 168 -1.99 -8.53 0.55
C ALA A 168 -2.95 -8.92 -0.59
N VAL A 169 -3.74 -7.96 -1.08
CA VAL A 169 -4.64 -8.17 -2.23
C VAL A 169 -3.85 -8.61 -3.47
N PHE A 170 -2.72 -7.96 -3.71
CA PHE A 170 -1.89 -8.30 -4.85
C PHE A 170 -1.28 -9.71 -4.76
N VAL A 171 -0.76 -10.07 -3.59
CA VAL A 171 -0.24 -11.43 -3.36
C VAL A 171 -1.34 -12.46 -3.59
N PHE A 172 -2.56 -12.18 -3.14
CA PHE A 172 -3.74 -13.01 -3.42
C PHE A 172 -3.98 -13.18 -4.93
N CYS A 173 -3.94 -12.10 -5.70
CA CYS A 173 -4.09 -12.17 -7.16
C CYS A 173 -2.98 -13.01 -7.83
N LEU A 174 -1.72 -12.85 -7.39
CA LEU A 174 -0.60 -13.65 -7.90
C LEU A 174 -0.74 -15.14 -7.58
N GLU A 175 -1.34 -15.48 -6.44
CA GLU A 175 -1.53 -16.88 -6.07
C GLU A 175 -2.66 -17.54 -6.85
N ILE A 176 -3.71 -16.81 -7.18
CA ILE A 176 -4.76 -17.31 -8.09
C ILE A 176 -4.18 -17.63 -9.48
N LEU A 177 -3.22 -16.83 -9.96
CA LEU A 177 -2.57 -17.00 -11.26
C LEU A 177 -1.41 -18.02 -11.28
N LYS A 178 -1.15 -18.71 -10.18
CA LYS A 178 -0.08 -19.71 -10.11
C LYS A 178 -0.46 -20.96 -10.90
N PRO A 179 0.49 -21.62 -11.60
CA PRO A 179 0.26 -22.92 -12.19
C PRO A 179 -0.24 -23.93 -11.14
N ASN A 180 -1.17 -24.78 -11.54
CA ASN A 180 -1.87 -25.72 -10.65
C ASN A 180 -2.73 -25.10 -9.55
N SER A 181 -3.02 -23.77 -9.64
CA SER A 181 -3.92 -23.07 -8.73
C SER A 181 -5.36 -23.06 -9.25
N LEU A 182 -6.18 -22.27 -8.55
CA LEU A 182 -7.60 -22.08 -8.81
C LEU A 182 -7.87 -21.68 -10.29
N ALA A 183 -7.07 -20.76 -10.86
CA ALA A 183 -7.28 -20.29 -12.22
C ALA A 183 -7.11 -21.39 -13.26
N GLN A 184 -6.14 -22.26 -13.11
CA GLN A 184 -5.95 -23.38 -14.03
C GLN A 184 -7.04 -24.44 -13.86
N ARG A 185 -7.42 -24.77 -12.64
CA ARG A 185 -8.28 -25.91 -12.33
C ARG A 185 -9.74 -25.63 -12.51
N HIS A 186 -10.19 -24.43 -12.12
CA HIS A 186 -11.61 -24.03 -12.27
C HIS A 186 -11.90 -23.37 -13.61
N PHE A 187 -10.95 -22.63 -14.18
CA PHE A 187 -11.14 -21.90 -15.43
C PHE A 187 -10.43 -22.53 -16.64
N SER A 188 -9.74 -23.66 -16.43
CA SER A 188 -9.03 -24.42 -17.49
C SER A 188 -8.05 -23.58 -18.32
N ILE A 189 -7.44 -22.56 -17.71
CA ILE A 189 -6.49 -21.68 -18.39
C ILE A 189 -5.17 -22.46 -18.58
N PRO A 190 -4.54 -22.42 -19.77
CA PRO A 190 -3.28 -23.10 -20.00
C PRO A 190 -2.17 -22.59 -19.08
N PRO A 191 -1.29 -23.48 -18.55
CA PRO A 191 -0.24 -23.09 -17.61
C PRO A 191 0.74 -22.03 -18.17
N ALA A 192 1.07 -22.12 -19.46
CA ALA A 192 1.94 -21.15 -20.13
C ALA A 192 1.34 -19.73 -20.14
N GLU A 193 0.04 -19.62 -20.36
CA GLU A 193 -0.67 -18.34 -20.33
C GLU A 193 -0.75 -17.76 -18.91
N LEU A 194 -0.92 -18.63 -17.91
CA LEU A 194 -0.91 -18.22 -16.50
C LEU A 194 0.45 -17.67 -16.05
N GLU A 195 1.54 -18.33 -16.47
CA GLU A 195 2.90 -17.86 -16.17
C GLU A 195 3.16 -16.50 -16.81
N GLN A 196 2.75 -16.31 -18.06
CA GLN A 196 2.88 -15.03 -18.74
C GLN A 196 2.08 -13.93 -18.04
N LYS A 197 0.79 -14.17 -17.74
CA LYS A 197 -0.07 -13.23 -17.02
C LYS A 197 0.49 -12.90 -15.64
N ARG A 198 1.02 -13.89 -14.93
CA ARG A 198 1.65 -13.71 -13.63
C ARG A 198 2.92 -12.86 -13.70
N ALA A 199 3.75 -13.07 -14.71
CA ALA A 199 4.96 -12.30 -14.93
C ALA A 199 4.62 -10.83 -15.23
N ILE A 200 3.65 -10.58 -16.13
CA ILE A 200 3.14 -9.23 -16.45
C ILE A 200 2.58 -8.57 -15.18
N MET A 201 1.70 -9.27 -14.45
CA MET A 201 1.10 -8.77 -13.22
C MET A 201 2.17 -8.39 -12.19
N SER A 202 3.22 -9.20 -12.04
CA SER A 202 4.33 -8.89 -11.13
C SER A 202 5.10 -7.65 -11.53
N LYS A 203 5.31 -7.40 -12.82
CA LYS A 203 5.95 -6.19 -13.34
C LYS A 203 5.07 -4.96 -13.14
N ILE A 204 3.78 -5.04 -13.50
CA ILE A 204 2.80 -3.97 -13.30
C ILE A 204 2.76 -3.56 -11.83
N TRP A 205 2.76 -4.53 -10.93
CA TRP A 205 2.72 -4.26 -9.51
C TRP A 205 3.96 -3.55 -9.00
N PHE A 206 5.13 -3.97 -9.47
CA PHE A 206 6.36 -3.29 -9.07
C PHE A 206 6.36 -1.81 -9.48
N ALA A 207 5.84 -1.51 -10.67
CA ALA A 207 5.66 -0.14 -11.14
C ALA A 207 4.51 0.61 -10.41
N ALA A 208 3.49 -0.10 -9.93
CA ALA A 208 2.36 0.50 -9.22
C ALA A 208 2.66 0.85 -7.75
N ILE A 209 3.64 0.21 -7.10
CA ILE A 209 3.97 0.47 -5.68
C ILE A 209 4.23 1.95 -5.40
N PRO A 210 5.09 2.67 -6.13
CA PRO A 210 5.34 4.09 -5.87
C PRO A 210 4.08 4.95 -6.02
N VAL A 211 3.24 4.66 -7.03
CA VAL A 211 1.96 5.37 -7.23
C VAL A 211 1.01 5.14 -6.06
N LEU A 212 0.90 3.90 -5.58
CA LEU A 212 0.05 3.57 -4.43
C LEU A 212 0.55 4.24 -3.15
N ILE A 213 1.86 4.29 -2.94
CA ILE A 213 2.44 5.01 -1.80
C ILE A 213 2.01 6.47 -1.84
N ILE A 214 2.24 7.14 -2.97
CA ILE A 214 1.92 8.57 -3.13
C ILE A 214 0.42 8.82 -3.02
N ALA A 215 -0.41 7.98 -3.63
CA ALA A 215 -1.86 8.10 -3.52
C ALA A 215 -2.35 7.99 -2.07
N ASN A 216 -1.81 7.05 -1.28
CA ASN A 216 -2.15 6.92 0.14
C ASN A 216 -1.62 8.10 0.98
N ILE A 217 -0.44 8.64 0.65
CA ILE A 217 0.08 9.83 1.31
C ILE A 217 -0.80 11.04 0.96
N ALA A 218 -1.17 11.22 -0.30
CA ALA A 218 -2.03 12.31 -0.75
C ALA A 218 -3.42 12.28 -0.11
N GLU A 219 -3.95 11.12 0.21
CA GLU A 219 -5.23 10.98 0.94
C GLU A 219 -5.12 11.48 2.39
N ILE A 220 -3.97 11.31 3.02
CA ILE A 220 -3.75 11.67 4.43
C ILE A 220 -3.26 13.11 4.58
N ASP A 221 -2.34 13.53 3.72
CA ASP A 221 -1.71 14.87 3.75
C ASP A 221 -1.59 15.45 2.34
N ALA A 222 -2.74 15.82 1.77
CA ALA A 222 -2.84 16.35 0.41
C ALA A 222 -2.01 17.63 0.19
N ALA A 223 -1.77 18.43 1.25
CA ALA A 223 -1.10 19.71 1.13
C ALA A 223 0.38 19.59 0.77
N ASN A 224 1.08 18.56 1.26
CA ASN A 224 2.53 18.42 1.07
C ASN A 224 2.94 17.78 -0.26
N ILE A 225 2.10 16.93 -0.84
CA ILE A 225 2.49 16.13 -2.03
C ILE A 225 2.03 16.76 -3.34
N TYR A 226 0.87 17.43 -3.37
CA TYR A 226 0.38 18.08 -4.59
C TYR A 226 1.24 19.28 -5.02
N TYR A 227 1.99 19.86 -4.10
CA TYR A 227 2.93 20.95 -4.38
C TYR A 227 4.36 20.46 -4.54
N ASP A 228 4.61 19.16 -4.34
CA ASP A 228 5.94 18.59 -4.39
C ASP A 228 6.24 18.05 -5.80
N ILE A 229 7.25 18.63 -6.44
CA ILE A 229 7.74 18.23 -7.75
C ILE A 229 8.13 16.74 -7.77
N LEU A 230 8.63 16.22 -6.65
CA LEU A 230 9.00 14.82 -6.49
C LEU A 230 7.78 13.89 -6.65
N GLY A 231 6.65 14.25 -6.03
CA GLY A 231 5.39 13.52 -6.16
C GLY A 231 4.93 13.42 -7.61
N TYR A 232 5.01 14.52 -8.35
CA TYR A 232 4.68 14.55 -9.79
C TYR A 232 5.58 13.65 -10.61
N LEU A 233 6.89 13.74 -10.41
CA LEU A 233 7.86 12.95 -11.15
C LEU A 233 7.63 11.45 -10.90
N ILE A 234 7.39 11.04 -9.67
CA ILE A 234 7.13 9.65 -9.33
C ILE A 234 5.84 9.16 -10.01
N VAL A 235 4.76 9.96 -9.98
CA VAL A 235 3.51 9.60 -10.67
C VAL A 235 3.71 9.49 -12.17
N VAL A 236 4.39 10.45 -12.79
CA VAL A 236 4.66 10.45 -14.24
C VAL A 236 5.52 9.25 -14.63
N ILE A 237 6.65 9.03 -13.94
CA ILE A 237 7.57 7.92 -14.24
C ILE A 237 6.87 6.58 -14.05
N SER A 238 6.13 6.41 -12.96
CA SER A 238 5.43 5.17 -12.68
C SER A 238 4.27 4.91 -13.65
N SER A 239 3.55 5.96 -14.06
CA SER A 239 2.49 5.86 -15.07
C SER A 239 3.05 5.49 -16.45
N LEU A 240 4.19 6.07 -16.82
CA LEU A 240 4.91 5.73 -18.04
C LEU A 240 5.42 4.28 -18.00
N ALA A 241 5.98 3.85 -16.87
CA ALA A 241 6.40 2.48 -16.68
C ALA A 241 5.22 1.49 -16.77
N LEU A 242 4.06 1.82 -16.20
CA LEU A 242 2.84 1.03 -16.33
C LEU A 242 2.38 0.94 -17.78
N ALA A 243 2.42 2.04 -18.54
CA ALA A 243 2.04 2.06 -19.93
C ALA A 243 2.98 1.23 -20.84
N ILE A 244 4.28 1.14 -20.51
CA ILE A 244 5.26 0.32 -21.23
C ILE A 244 5.12 -1.18 -20.87
N LEU A 245 4.72 -1.49 -19.65
CA LEU A 245 4.64 -2.85 -19.14
C LEU A 245 3.28 -3.54 -19.39
N SER A 246 2.24 -2.74 -19.68
CA SER A 246 0.90 -3.22 -20.06
C SER A 246 0.85 -3.67 -21.52
#